data_1ba20e4f350c8a51137a725c7b4aa538
#
_entry.id   1ba20e4f350c8a51137a725c7b4aa538
#
_cell.length_a   1.000
_cell.length_b   1.000
_cell.length_c   1.000
_cell.angle_alpha   90.00
_cell.angle_beta   90.00
_cell.angle_gamma   90.00
#
_symmetry.space_group_name_H-M   'P 1'
#
loop_
_entity.id
_entity.type
_entity.pdbx_description
1 polymer ?
#
loop_
_entity_poly.entity_id
_entity_poly.type
_entity_poly.pdbx_seq_one_letter_code
_entity_poly.pdbx_strand_id
1 'polypeptide(L)'
;VLVNGAAWGQADSVLTFFLLVCCIFAMKRKWQFALPVYVTAVLLKPQALLFGPVLLIWLLRVLFSQKEKRNLRGLAIGFGASIVVAAAIILPFSVEQEHPIGWIIKLYSDTLSSYAYATLNTANWYYLLSANWAQLTLLTGRALPIATGCCALLPLLALAISCIRKKQPFLVRLLRTQNGQISLLCAVLSVYLFVVAAVGCTWSLYGYAMMALVYGTVILCCLHHSDAKHLPGFLALLLAGIYVLAVKVHERYLFPALGLFLLGYVCSRDRRLLWLMIGFSVTTFLNTAIVLDNSILYGSSLGHLNDDTLALNVILCVLNLLLLGFGAWVCLTPDWRAALKEKSQTQEKIAASDEAAFQVPESYEKMLLRPDDPRLALGWKDWLMMGVVTGLYAVLAFTNLGSTVAPQHGMVSSSAEEQITFELEESQDFYFLYYAGVSYNSFSIAVSEDGVIWSENYPCEMREGLCYRWNYALESWTDGSGAVKYGDNSPEGRLTLHGKYLRLNAETAGLNLFEVAF
;
A
#
# COMPACT_ATOMS: atom_id res chain seq x y z
N VAL A 1 10.41 -7.57 4.36
CA VAL A 1 9.56 -8.59 5.02
C VAL A 1 9.65 -8.48 6.53
N LEU A 2 10.85 -8.55 7.13
CA LEU A 2 11.00 -8.57 8.60
C LEU A 2 10.43 -7.31 9.27
N VAL A 3 10.79 -6.12 8.80
CA VAL A 3 10.30 -4.87 9.40
C VAL A 3 8.80 -4.71 9.18
N ASN A 4 8.31 -4.85 7.96
CA ASN A 4 6.91 -4.62 7.63
C ASN A 4 5.98 -5.72 8.18
N GLY A 5 6.36 -6.99 8.07
CA GLY A 5 5.52 -8.13 8.48
C GLY A 5 5.70 -8.52 9.94
N ALA A 6 6.94 -8.80 10.38
CA ALA A 6 7.18 -9.32 11.71
C ALA A 6 7.24 -8.22 12.79
N ALA A 7 7.96 -7.13 12.55
CA ALA A 7 8.10 -6.07 13.55
C ALA A 7 6.86 -5.16 13.62
N TRP A 8 6.26 -4.85 12.46
CA TRP A 8 5.08 -3.96 12.40
C TRP A 8 3.73 -4.71 12.34
N GLY A 9 3.73 -6.04 12.21
CA GLY A 9 2.50 -6.84 12.16
C GLY A 9 1.64 -6.63 10.92
N GLN A 10 2.20 -6.14 9.79
CA GLN A 10 1.44 -5.81 8.58
C GLN A 10 1.20 -7.03 7.68
N ALA A 11 -0.01 -7.18 7.17
CA ALA A 11 -0.42 -8.30 6.30
C ALA A 11 0.04 -8.16 4.83
N ASP A 12 0.92 -7.22 4.50
CA ASP A 12 1.34 -6.97 3.10
C ASP A 12 2.07 -8.15 2.45
N SER A 13 2.75 -8.98 3.24
CA SER A 13 3.38 -10.21 2.76
C SER A 13 2.36 -11.24 2.30
N VAL A 14 1.24 -11.37 3.02
CA VAL A 14 0.13 -12.27 2.67
C VAL A 14 -0.58 -11.76 1.41
N LEU A 15 -0.87 -10.47 1.34
CA LEU A 15 -1.40 -9.83 0.12
C LEU A 15 -0.47 -10.09 -1.07
N THR A 16 0.84 -9.88 -0.90
CA THR A 16 1.86 -10.09 -1.93
C THR A 16 1.83 -11.53 -2.45
N PHE A 17 1.73 -12.51 -1.55
CA PHE A 17 1.61 -13.92 -1.93
C PHE A 17 0.41 -14.16 -2.86
N PHE A 18 -0.78 -13.70 -2.49
CA PHE A 18 -1.98 -13.88 -3.32
C PHE A 18 -1.86 -13.16 -4.67
N LEU A 19 -1.27 -11.96 -4.72
CA LEU A 19 -1.07 -11.24 -5.98
C LEU A 19 -0.06 -11.93 -6.89
N LEU A 20 1.03 -12.50 -6.36
CA LEU A 20 2.00 -13.30 -7.11
C LEU A 20 1.35 -14.56 -7.69
N VAL A 21 0.60 -15.30 -6.87
CA VAL A 21 -0.11 -16.51 -7.30
C VAL A 21 -1.15 -16.19 -8.37
N CYS A 22 -1.92 -15.11 -8.20
CA CYS A 22 -2.86 -14.60 -9.19
C CYS A 22 -2.15 -14.27 -10.51
N CYS A 23 -1.02 -13.54 -10.47
CA CYS A 23 -0.24 -13.20 -11.64
C CYS A 23 0.26 -14.46 -12.38
N ILE A 24 0.79 -15.45 -11.66
CA ILE A 24 1.25 -16.72 -12.24
C ILE A 24 0.11 -17.46 -12.93
N PHE A 25 -1.07 -17.54 -12.32
CA PHE A 25 -2.23 -18.18 -12.95
C PHE A 25 -2.76 -17.37 -14.14
N ALA A 26 -2.75 -16.05 -14.09
CA ALA A 26 -3.10 -15.20 -15.23
C ALA A 26 -2.15 -15.37 -16.42
N MET A 27 -0.83 -15.45 -16.16
CA MET A 27 0.19 -15.78 -17.18
C MET A 27 -0.06 -17.14 -17.84
N LYS A 28 -0.40 -18.15 -17.04
CA LYS A 28 -0.73 -19.51 -17.48
C LYS A 28 -2.14 -19.66 -18.04
N ARG A 29 -2.92 -18.58 -18.08
CA ARG A 29 -4.35 -18.54 -18.52
C ARG A 29 -5.26 -19.51 -17.77
N LYS A 30 -4.89 -19.84 -16.52
CA LYS A 30 -5.68 -20.67 -15.61
C LYS A 30 -6.67 -19.81 -14.83
N TRP A 31 -7.65 -19.24 -15.56
CA TRP A 31 -8.63 -18.29 -14.99
C TRP A 31 -9.47 -18.89 -13.87
N GLN A 32 -9.68 -20.22 -13.87
CA GLN A 32 -10.36 -20.94 -12.80
C GLN A 32 -9.68 -20.81 -11.44
N PHE A 33 -8.39 -20.47 -11.41
CA PHE A 33 -7.64 -20.22 -10.18
C PHE A 33 -7.28 -18.73 -10.00
N ALA A 34 -6.99 -18.03 -11.10
CA ALA A 34 -6.60 -16.63 -11.04
C ALA A 34 -7.70 -15.74 -10.43
N LEU A 35 -8.96 -15.94 -10.83
CA LEU A 35 -10.08 -15.12 -10.36
C LEU A 35 -10.40 -15.33 -8.87
N PRO A 36 -10.59 -16.55 -8.35
CA PRO A 36 -10.86 -16.72 -6.92
C PRO A 36 -9.68 -16.29 -6.04
N VAL A 37 -8.42 -16.50 -6.48
CA VAL A 37 -7.24 -15.99 -5.78
C VAL A 37 -7.23 -14.45 -5.75
N TYR A 38 -7.60 -13.80 -6.86
CA TYR A 38 -7.72 -12.35 -6.89
C TYR A 38 -8.83 -11.83 -5.95
N VAL A 39 -9.98 -12.48 -5.94
CA VAL A 39 -11.09 -12.13 -5.01
C VAL A 39 -10.63 -12.30 -3.56
N THR A 40 -9.92 -13.37 -3.23
CA THR A 40 -9.33 -13.54 -1.89
C THR A 40 -8.38 -12.39 -1.54
N ALA A 41 -7.51 -11.98 -2.48
CA ALA A 41 -6.61 -10.85 -2.27
C ALA A 41 -7.37 -9.53 -2.01
N VAL A 42 -8.47 -9.29 -2.75
CA VAL A 42 -9.33 -8.10 -2.57
C VAL A 42 -9.98 -8.13 -1.19
N LEU A 43 -10.55 -9.26 -0.79
CA LEU A 43 -11.20 -9.41 0.52
C LEU A 43 -10.21 -9.32 1.69
N LEU A 44 -8.96 -9.75 1.47
CA LEU A 44 -7.89 -9.60 2.46
C LEU A 44 -7.49 -8.13 2.66
N LYS A 45 -7.33 -7.40 1.55
CA LYS A 45 -6.93 -5.98 1.59
C LYS A 45 -7.44 -5.24 0.36
N PRO A 46 -8.25 -4.16 0.52
CA PRO A 46 -8.81 -3.40 -0.60
C PRO A 46 -7.79 -2.87 -1.62
N GLN A 47 -6.52 -2.73 -1.21
CA GLN A 47 -5.41 -2.35 -2.09
C GLN A 47 -5.29 -3.26 -3.33
N ALA A 48 -5.70 -4.53 -3.24
CA ALA A 48 -5.71 -5.44 -4.40
C ALA A 48 -6.63 -4.97 -5.54
N LEU A 49 -7.64 -4.12 -5.28
CA LEU A 49 -8.48 -3.53 -6.31
C LEU A 49 -7.69 -2.77 -7.37
N LEU A 50 -6.54 -2.19 -6.98
CA LEU A 50 -5.66 -1.47 -7.90
C LEU A 50 -5.12 -2.35 -9.05
N PHE A 51 -5.04 -3.65 -8.85
CA PHE A 51 -4.66 -4.63 -9.88
C PHE A 51 -5.76 -4.87 -10.93
N GLY A 52 -7.02 -4.75 -10.54
CA GLY A 52 -8.18 -5.16 -11.32
C GLY A 52 -8.21 -4.62 -12.75
N PRO A 53 -8.07 -3.30 -12.96
CA PRO A 53 -8.14 -2.72 -14.31
C PRO A 53 -7.11 -3.30 -15.28
N VAL A 54 -5.87 -3.51 -14.83
CA VAL A 54 -4.81 -4.06 -15.67
C VAL A 54 -5.01 -5.55 -15.94
N LEU A 55 -5.40 -6.33 -14.92
CA LEU A 55 -5.76 -7.74 -15.09
C LEU A 55 -6.94 -7.93 -16.06
N LEU A 56 -7.95 -7.06 -15.98
CA LEU A 56 -9.09 -7.08 -16.91
C LEU A 56 -8.64 -6.81 -18.34
N ILE A 57 -7.84 -5.78 -18.58
CA ILE A 57 -7.29 -5.48 -19.92
C ILE A 57 -6.45 -6.65 -20.43
N TRP A 58 -5.63 -7.25 -19.58
CA TRP A 58 -4.86 -8.44 -19.95
C TRP A 58 -5.76 -9.62 -20.31
N LEU A 59 -6.79 -9.90 -19.51
CA LEU A 59 -7.79 -10.91 -19.79
C LEU A 59 -8.48 -10.67 -21.13
N LEU A 60 -9.01 -9.47 -21.35
CA LEU A 60 -9.70 -9.10 -22.59
C LEU A 60 -8.78 -9.27 -23.79
N ARG A 61 -7.53 -8.82 -23.67
CA ARG A 61 -6.54 -9.03 -24.72
C ARG A 61 -6.34 -10.49 -25.06
N VAL A 62 -6.14 -11.36 -24.05
CA VAL A 62 -5.99 -12.81 -24.27
C VAL A 62 -7.22 -13.40 -24.93
N LEU A 63 -8.41 -12.97 -24.52
CA LEU A 63 -9.68 -13.45 -25.09
C LEU A 63 -9.89 -13.02 -26.55
N PHE A 64 -9.50 -11.80 -26.91
CA PHE A 64 -9.77 -11.27 -28.25
C PHE A 64 -8.64 -11.50 -29.26
N SER A 65 -7.37 -11.50 -28.81
CA SER A 65 -6.25 -11.63 -29.73
C SER A 65 -5.80 -13.08 -30.00
N GLN A 66 -6.11 -14.02 -29.11
CA GLN A 66 -5.62 -15.41 -29.23
C GLN A 66 -6.77 -16.43 -29.20
N LYS A 67 -7.57 -16.43 -30.27
CA LYS A 67 -8.78 -17.25 -30.41
C LYS A 67 -8.59 -18.75 -30.07
N GLU A 68 -7.49 -19.35 -30.52
CA GLU A 68 -7.19 -20.77 -30.31
C GLU A 68 -6.86 -21.13 -28.86
N LYS A 69 -6.45 -20.15 -28.05
CA LYS A 69 -5.98 -20.36 -26.66
C LYS A 69 -6.96 -19.81 -25.62
N ARG A 70 -8.22 -19.58 -26.01
CA ARG A 70 -9.26 -19.11 -25.10
C ARG A 70 -9.61 -20.20 -24.10
N ASN A 71 -9.46 -19.90 -22.81
CA ASN A 71 -9.97 -20.79 -21.76
C ASN A 71 -11.31 -20.25 -21.22
N LEU A 72 -12.35 -20.24 -22.07
CA LEU A 72 -13.69 -19.76 -21.68
C LEU A 72 -14.32 -20.62 -20.58
N ARG A 73 -14.11 -21.96 -20.65
CA ARG A 73 -14.55 -22.87 -19.59
C ARG A 73 -13.88 -22.52 -18.25
N GLY A 74 -12.57 -22.34 -18.26
CA GLY A 74 -11.82 -21.95 -17.08
C GLY A 74 -12.24 -20.58 -16.54
N LEU A 75 -12.61 -19.65 -17.43
CA LEU A 75 -13.13 -18.34 -17.02
C LEU A 75 -14.50 -18.47 -16.31
N ALA A 76 -15.43 -19.24 -16.88
CA ALA A 76 -16.75 -19.48 -16.28
C ALA A 76 -16.63 -20.19 -14.92
N ILE A 77 -15.79 -21.22 -14.82
CA ILE A 77 -15.49 -21.90 -13.55
C ILE A 77 -14.87 -20.91 -12.55
N GLY A 78 -13.91 -20.09 -12.99
CA GLY A 78 -13.25 -19.11 -12.13
C GLY A 78 -14.21 -18.06 -11.59
N PHE A 79 -15.15 -17.60 -12.41
CA PHE A 79 -16.20 -16.67 -11.97
C PHE A 79 -17.11 -17.31 -10.91
N GLY A 80 -17.60 -18.53 -11.16
CA GLY A 80 -18.40 -19.28 -10.19
C GLY A 80 -17.64 -19.56 -8.88
N ALA A 81 -16.37 -20.00 -8.99
CA ALA A 81 -15.52 -20.24 -7.84
C ALA A 81 -15.27 -18.94 -7.03
N SER A 82 -15.15 -17.80 -7.70
CA SER A 82 -15.00 -16.50 -7.04
C SER A 82 -16.20 -16.13 -6.19
N ILE A 83 -17.40 -16.41 -6.67
CA ILE A 83 -18.64 -16.18 -5.91
C ILE A 83 -18.66 -17.08 -4.66
N VAL A 84 -18.31 -18.36 -4.81
CA VAL A 84 -18.26 -19.31 -3.69
C VAL A 84 -17.23 -18.88 -2.65
N VAL A 85 -16.03 -18.50 -3.09
CA VAL A 85 -14.97 -18.01 -2.19
C VAL A 85 -15.39 -16.73 -1.48
N ALA A 86 -15.98 -15.78 -2.21
CA ALA A 86 -16.49 -14.55 -1.60
C ALA A 86 -17.56 -14.84 -0.55
N ALA A 87 -18.53 -15.71 -0.88
CA ALA A 87 -19.56 -16.11 0.06
C ALA A 87 -18.97 -16.82 1.29
N ALA A 88 -18.04 -17.75 1.11
CA ALA A 88 -17.40 -18.48 2.20
C ALA A 88 -16.62 -17.55 3.16
N ILE A 89 -16.03 -16.46 2.66
CA ILE A 89 -15.30 -15.50 3.48
C ILE A 89 -16.27 -14.49 4.13
N ILE A 90 -17.27 -13.99 3.40
CA ILE A 90 -18.13 -12.89 3.86
C ILE A 90 -19.24 -13.39 4.80
N LEU A 91 -19.89 -14.51 4.47
CA LEU A 91 -21.08 -14.97 5.21
C LEU A 91 -20.86 -15.20 6.72
N PRO A 92 -19.74 -15.78 7.18
CA PRO A 92 -19.50 -15.93 8.62
C PRO A 92 -19.56 -14.62 9.39
N PHE A 93 -19.09 -13.52 8.79
CA PHE A 93 -19.14 -12.18 9.40
C PHE A 93 -20.47 -11.46 9.20
N SER A 94 -21.36 -11.99 8.34
CA SER A 94 -22.65 -11.38 8.05
C SER A 94 -23.74 -11.82 9.02
N VAL A 95 -23.52 -12.88 9.80
CA VAL A 95 -24.55 -13.51 10.66
C VAL A 95 -25.04 -12.55 11.74
N GLU A 96 -24.15 -11.70 12.28
CA GLU A 96 -24.45 -10.75 13.34
C GLU A 96 -24.74 -9.33 12.83
N GLN A 97 -24.79 -9.14 11.50
CA GLN A 97 -24.99 -7.82 10.91
C GLN A 97 -26.47 -7.55 10.61
N GLU A 98 -26.97 -6.36 10.95
CA GLU A 98 -28.34 -5.94 10.61
C GLU A 98 -28.64 -6.03 9.11
N HIS A 99 -27.60 -5.74 8.26
CA HIS A 99 -27.70 -5.82 6.81
C HIS A 99 -26.63 -6.76 6.25
N PRO A 100 -26.97 -8.03 5.96
CA PRO A 100 -26.00 -9.09 5.63
C PRO A 100 -25.06 -8.81 4.44
N ILE A 101 -25.41 -7.91 3.54
CA ILE A 101 -24.57 -7.49 2.39
C ILE A 101 -24.14 -6.02 2.53
N GLY A 102 -24.98 -5.17 3.11
CA GLY A 102 -24.74 -3.73 3.23
C GLY A 102 -23.48 -3.39 4.02
N TRP A 103 -23.18 -4.16 5.06
CA TRP A 103 -22.04 -3.94 5.94
C TRP A 103 -20.69 -3.99 5.20
N ILE A 104 -20.52 -4.94 4.24
CA ILE A 104 -19.26 -5.04 3.51
C ILE A 104 -19.05 -3.85 2.56
N ILE A 105 -20.13 -3.38 1.93
CA ILE A 105 -20.07 -2.19 1.07
C ILE A 105 -19.70 -0.97 1.91
N LYS A 106 -20.30 -0.83 3.09
CA LYS A 106 -19.96 0.24 4.04
C LYS A 106 -18.51 0.14 4.49
N LEU A 107 -18.06 -1.05 4.93
CA LEU A 107 -16.69 -1.30 5.36
C LEU A 107 -15.67 -0.87 4.30
N TYR A 108 -15.89 -1.24 3.03
CA TYR A 108 -14.98 -0.86 1.93
C TYR A 108 -15.06 0.64 1.63
N SER A 109 -16.27 1.23 1.65
CA SER A 109 -16.45 2.67 1.46
C SER A 109 -15.73 3.46 2.54
N ASP A 110 -15.90 3.10 3.80
CA ASP A 110 -15.27 3.74 4.94
C ASP A 110 -13.74 3.58 4.90
N THR A 111 -13.25 2.38 4.58
CA THR A 111 -11.81 2.11 4.40
C THR A 111 -11.22 2.92 3.25
N LEU A 112 -11.90 3.05 2.12
CA LEU A 112 -11.42 3.83 0.98
C LEU A 112 -11.53 5.33 1.19
N SER A 113 -12.43 5.79 2.06
CA SER A 113 -12.58 7.19 2.43
C SER A 113 -11.70 7.60 3.60
N SER A 114 -11.23 6.65 4.42
CA SER A 114 -10.28 6.91 5.49
C SER A 114 -8.98 7.53 4.95
N TYR A 115 -8.28 8.26 5.80
CA TYR A 115 -7.01 8.91 5.45
C TYR A 115 -7.10 9.78 4.18
N ALA A 116 -7.98 10.76 4.18
CA ALA A 116 -8.23 11.68 3.07
C ALA A 116 -7.09 12.72 2.86
N TYR A 117 -5.84 12.24 2.81
CA TYR A 117 -4.63 13.06 2.68
C TYR A 117 -3.87 12.78 1.39
N ALA A 118 -3.08 13.75 0.93
CA ALA A 118 -2.29 13.61 -0.29
C ALA A 118 -1.23 12.49 -0.16
N THR A 119 -0.53 12.44 0.97
CA THR A 119 0.37 11.34 1.32
C THR A 119 0.50 11.21 2.84
N LEU A 120 0.87 10.01 3.30
CA LEU A 120 0.94 9.62 4.71
C LEU A 120 2.35 9.07 4.98
N ASN A 121 3.28 9.97 5.28
CA ASN A 121 4.69 9.67 5.56
C ASN A 121 5.39 8.82 4.47
N THR A 122 4.86 8.85 3.24
CA THR A 122 5.38 8.07 2.12
C THR A 122 6.43 8.88 1.37
N ALA A 123 7.60 8.33 1.14
CA ALA A 123 8.64 8.94 0.34
C ALA A 123 8.26 8.95 -1.16
N ASN A 124 7.38 9.86 -1.56
CA ASN A 124 6.79 9.96 -2.88
C ASN A 124 6.79 11.40 -3.44
N TRP A 125 6.17 11.59 -4.60
CA TRP A 125 6.06 12.89 -5.26
C TRP A 125 5.40 13.97 -4.40
N TYR A 126 4.34 13.63 -3.66
CA TYR A 126 3.61 14.58 -2.82
C TYR A 126 4.41 15.03 -1.60
N TYR A 127 5.25 14.15 -1.06
CA TYR A 127 6.16 14.53 0.02
C TYR A 127 7.14 15.61 -0.42
N LEU A 128 7.71 15.51 -1.64
CA LEU A 128 8.57 16.55 -2.23
C LEU A 128 7.86 17.89 -2.41
N LEU A 129 6.55 17.86 -2.60
CA LEU A 129 5.71 19.05 -2.74
C LEU A 129 5.21 19.58 -1.39
N SER A 130 5.78 19.13 -0.29
CA SER A 130 5.38 19.49 1.07
C SER A 130 3.89 19.21 1.37
N ALA A 131 3.32 18.19 0.71
CA ALA A 131 1.93 17.78 0.87
C ALA A 131 1.76 16.57 1.79
N ASN A 132 2.76 16.28 2.66
CA ASN A 132 2.60 15.25 3.69
C ASN A 132 1.49 15.68 4.66
N TRP A 133 0.50 14.79 4.88
CA TRP A 133 -0.72 15.06 5.65
C TRP A 133 -1.57 16.24 5.16
N ALA A 134 -1.35 16.72 3.94
CA ALA A 134 -2.21 17.72 3.34
C ALA A 134 -3.57 17.10 2.95
N GLN A 135 -4.67 17.70 3.34
CA GLN A 135 -6.02 17.24 3.00
C GLN A 135 -6.22 17.25 1.48
N LEU A 136 -6.90 16.24 0.94
CA LEU A 136 -7.15 16.08 -0.50
C LEU A 136 -7.93 17.25 -1.13
N THR A 137 -8.73 17.93 -0.35
CA THR A 137 -9.56 19.07 -0.76
C THR A 137 -8.79 20.38 -0.83
N LEU A 138 -7.60 20.46 -0.23
CA LEU A 138 -6.78 21.66 -0.30
C LEU A 138 -6.31 21.93 -1.74
N LEU A 139 -6.26 23.21 -2.09
CA LEU A 139 -5.79 23.66 -3.40
C LEU A 139 -4.27 23.48 -3.51
N THR A 140 -3.82 22.94 -4.66
CA THR A 140 -2.39 22.78 -4.97
C THR A 140 -1.71 24.08 -5.42
N GLY A 141 -2.50 25.16 -5.61
CA GLY A 141 -2.04 26.34 -6.35
C GLY A 141 -2.01 26.08 -7.87
N ARG A 142 -2.08 27.15 -8.66
CA ARG A 142 -2.16 27.05 -10.14
C ARG A 142 -0.82 26.68 -10.79
N ALA A 143 0.30 27.03 -10.16
CA ALA A 143 1.63 26.84 -10.73
C ALA A 143 1.97 25.35 -10.94
N LEU A 144 1.64 24.49 -9.98
CA LEU A 144 1.95 23.06 -10.04
C LEU A 144 1.26 22.35 -11.23
N PRO A 145 -0.07 22.40 -11.39
CA PRO A 145 -0.72 21.72 -12.53
C PRO A 145 -0.32 22.34 -13.87
N ILE A 146 -0.04 23.65 -13.95
CA ILE A 146 0.47 24.28 -15.18
C ILE A 146 1.86 23.75 -15.50
N ALA A 147 2.80 23.74 -14.56
CA ALA A 147 4.15 23.24 -14.79
C ALA A 147 4.14 21.75 -15.19
N THR A 148 3.35 20.92 -14.49
CA THR A 148 3.19 19.50 -14.83
C THR A 148 2.56 19.32 -16.20
N GLY A 149 1.54 20.12 -16.56
CA GLY A 149 0.92 20.11 -17.88
C GLY A 149 1.90 20.49 -18.99
N CYS A 150 2.72 21.52 -18.79
CA CYS A 150 3.79 21.88 -19.73
C CYS A 150 4.80 20.74 -19.91
N CYS A 151 5.25 20.11 -18.82
CA CYS A 151 6.14 18.94 -18.90
C CYS A 151 5.50 17.76 -19.62
N ALA A 152 4.20 17.53 -19.44
CA ALA A 152 3.46 16.47 -20.11
C ALA A 152 3.33 16.68 -21.64
N LEU A 153 3.54 17.89 -22.16
CA LEU A 153 3.60 18.15 -23.61
C LEU A 153 4.95 17.79 -24.25
N LEU A 154 6.01 17.63 -23.46
CA LEU A 154 7.36 17.36 -23.99
C LEU A 154 7.43 16.09 -24.85
N PRO A 155 6.82 14.94 -24.47
CA PRO A 155 6.81 13.74 -25.32
C PRO A 155 6.15 13.99 -26.69
N LEU A 156 5.06 14.77 -26.74
CA LEU A 156 4.39 15.10 -27.99
C LEU A 156 5.27 15.98 -28.88
N LEU A 157 5.92 16.97 -28.31
CA LEU A 157 6.87 17.84 -29.01
C LEU A 157 8.06 17.04 -29.55
N ALA A 158 8.64 16.15 -28.73
CA ALA A 158 9.73 15.27 -29.14
C ALA A 158 9.31 14.35 -30.29
N LEU A 159 8.08 13.81 -30.25
CA LEU A 159 7.52 13.01 -31.34
C LEU A 159 7.38 13.83 -32.62
N ALA A 160 6.84 15.06 -32.54
CA ALA A 160 6.68 15.94 -33.68
C ALA A 160 8.03 16.28 -34.33
N ILE A 161 9.02 16.69 -33.56
CA ILE A 161 10.40 16.94 -34.02
C ILE A 161 10.98 15.70 -34.71
N SER A 162 10.80 14.53 -34.09
CA SER A 162 11.29 13.24 -34.65
C SER A 162 10.61 12.95 -36.02
N CYS A 163 9.30 13.21 -36.13
CA CYS A 163 8.56 13.00 -37.37
C CYS A 163 9.03 13.95 -38.49
N ILE A 164 9.25 15.24 -38.17
CA ILE A 164 9.78 16.23 -39.12
C ILE A 164 11.17 15.81 -39.62
N ARG A 165 12.09 15.48 -38.69
CA ARG A 165 13.46 15.08 -39.05
C ARG A 165 13.50 13.82 -39.91
N LYS A 166 12.61 12.86 -39.65
CA LYS A 166 12.57 11.56 -40.37
C LYS A 166 11.59 11.54 -41.53
N LYS A 167 10.96 12.67 -41.85
CA LYS A 167 9.92 12.81 -42.91
C LYS A 167 8.82 11.74 -42.80
N GLN A 168 8.37 11.46 -41.57
CA GLN A 168 7.37 10.43 -41.27
C GLN A 168 6.01 11.07 -40.94
N PRO A 169 4.88 10.41 -41.29
CA PRO A 169 3.55 10.96 -41.04
C PRO A 169 3.27 10.98 -39.51
N PHE A 170 3.11 12.19 -38.97
CA PHE A 170 2.91 12.42 -37.55
C PHE A 170 1.69 11.68 -36.99
N LEU A 171 0.53 11.78 -37.62
CA LEU A 171 -0.71 11.19 -37.14
C LEU A 171 -0.64 9.65 -37.09
N VAL A 172 0.01 9.04 -38.09
CA VAL A 172 0.18 7.59 -38.13
C VAL A 172 1.07 7.13 -36.95
N ARG A 173 2.17 7.85 -36.70
CA ARG A 173 3.06 7.51 -35.56
C ARG A 173 2.35 7.75 -34.22
N LEU A 174 1.61 8.86 -34.10
CA LEU A 174 0.87 9.20 -32.89
C LEU A 174 -0.12 8.08 -32.51
N LEU A 175 -0.88 7.55 -33.47
CA LEU A 175 -1.95 6.61 -33.20
C LEU A 175 -1.49 5.13 -33.21
N ARG A 176 -0.42 4.77 -33.94
CA ARG A 176 -0.04 3.36 -34.13
C ARG A 176 1.18 2.94 -33.34
N THR A 177 2.02 3.85 -32.88
CA THR A 177 3.21 3.49 -32.10
C THR A 177 2.98 3.66 -30.60
N GLN A 178 3.63 2.83 -29.80
CA GLN A 178 3.59 2.91 -28.34
C GLN A 178 3.99 4.32 -27.85
N ASN A 179 5.12 4.85 -28.32
CA ASN A 179 5.59 6.19 -27.95
C ASN A 179 4.62 7.27 -28.39
N GLY A 180 3.95 7.11 -29.54
CA GLY A 180 2.91 8.03 -30.02
C GLY A 180 1.70 8.02 -29.09
N GLN A 181 1.21 6.85 -28.71
CA GLN A 181 0.05 6.73 -27.82
C GLN A 181 0.35 7.24 -26.41
N ILE A 182 1.58 7.05 -25.91
CA ILE A 182 2.02 7.67 -24.65
C ILE A 182 2.07 9.19 -24.76
N SER A 183 2.59 9.70 -25.89
CA SER A 183 2.60 11.15 -26.14
C SER A 183 1.18 11.73 -26.22
N LEU A 184 0.24 10.98 -26.79
CA LEU A 184 -1.18 11.36 -26.83
C LEU A 184 -1.80 11.35 -25.44
N LEU A 185 -1.55 10.30 -24.64
CA LEU A 185 -1.98 10.22 -23.24
C LEU A 185 -1.48 11.44 -22.45
N CYS A 186 -0.19 11.74 -22.54
CA CYS A 186 0.41 12.89 -21.87
C CYS A 186 -0.22 14.23 -22.34
N ALA A 187 -0.52 14.37 -23.63
CA ALA A 187 -1.19 15.56 -24.16
C ALA A 187 -2.61 15.71 -23.62
N VAL A 188 -3.40 14.63 -23.55
CA VAL A 188 -4.74 14.64 -22.96
C VAL A 188 -4.68 15.02 -21.48
N LEU A 189 -3.75 14.46 -20.73
CA LEU A 189 -3.54 14.80 -19.33
C LEU A 189 -3.07 16.24 -19.14
N SER A 190 -2.27 16.78 -20.06
CA SER A 190 -1.88 18.19 -20.06
C SER A 190 -3.10 19.11 -20.19
N VAL A 191 -4.02 18.81 -21.13
CA VAL A 191 -5.28 19.57 -21.28
C VAL A 191 -6.09 19.51 -19.98
N TYR A 192 -6.25 18.32 -19.39
CA TYR A 192 -6.93 18.18 -18.11
C TYR A 192 -6.29 19.05 -17.02
N LEU A 193 -4.95 19.01 -16.89
CA LEU A 193 -4.21 19.79 -15.89
C LEU A 193 -4.37 21.30 -16.10
N PHE A 194 -4.41 21.79 -17.35
CA PHE A 194 -4.67 23.20 -17.61
C PHE A 194 -6.12 23.60 -17.26
N VAL A 195 -7.10 22.73 -17.54
CA VAL A 195 -8.50 22.97 -17.15
C VAL A 195 -8.63 23.06 -15.64
N VAL A 196 -8.08 22.10 -14.88
CA VAL A 196 -8.18 22.13 -13.41
C VAL A 196 -7.37 23.27 -12.79
N ALA A 197 -6.26 23.70 -13.45
CA ALA A 197 -5.53 24.90 -13.04
C ALA A 197 -6.36 26.18 -13.19
N ALA A 198 -7.22 26.26 -14.20
CA ALA A 198 -8.10 27.40 -14.44
C ALA A 198 -9.26 27.46 -13.42
N VAL A 199 -9.89 26.33 -13.11
CA VAL A 199 -11.09 26.23 -12.23
C VAL A 199 -10.71 26.16 -10.75
N GLY A 200 -9.56 25.61 -10.42
CA GLY A 200 -9.08 25.31 -9.06
C GLY A 200 -8.67 23.86 -8.95
N CYS A 201 -7.36 23.58 -8.81
CA CYS A 201 -6.82 22.24 -8.69
C CYS A 201 -6.66 21.87 -7.22
N THR A 202 -7.29 20.79 -6.80
CA THR A 202 -7.07 20.16 -5.48
C THR A 202 -6.07 19.01 -5.61
N TRP A 203 -5.51 18.56 -4.47
CA TRP A 203 -4.65 17.36 -4.44
C TRP A 203 -5.35 16.12 -5.02
N SER A 204 -6.67 16.01 -4.80
CA SER A 204 -7.47 14.92 -5.37
C SER A 204 -7.50 14.97 -6.90
N LEU A 205 -7.83 16.14 -7.49
CA LEU A 205 -7.88 16.30 -8.95
C LEU A 205 -6.50 16.10 -9.59
N TYR A 206 -5.45 16.63 -8.96
CA TYR A 206 -4.09 16.40 -9.40
C TYR A 206 -3.71 14.91 -9.34
N GLY A 207 -4.08 14.22 -8.25
CA GLY A 207 -3.86 12.79 -8.08
C GLY A 207 -4.54 11.93 -9.15
N TYR A 208 -5.74 12.30 -9.59
CA TYR A 208 -6.42 11.58 -10.69
C TYR A 208 -5.63 11.63 -12.00
N ALA A 209 -5.03 12.78 -12.32
CA ALA A 209 -4.17 12.90 -13.50
C ALA A 209 -2.94 11.97 -13.40
N MET A 210 -2.30 11.95 -12.23
CA MET A 210 -1.14 11.09 -11.99
C MET A 210 -1.50 9.59 -12.05
N MET A 211 -2.62 9.20 -11.46
CA MET A 211 -3.13 7.82 -11.56
C MET A 211 -3.46 7.44 -13.02
N ALA A 212 -4.10 8.34 -13.78
CA ALA A 212 -4.41 8.09 -15.18
C ALA A 212 -3.13 7.92 -16.02
N LEU A 213 -2.06 8.67 -15.72
CA LEU A 213 -0.76 8.48 -16.34
C LEU A 213 -0.19 7.08 -16.06
N VAL A 214 -0.22 6.64 -14.81
CA VAL A 214 0.29 5.32 -14.40
C VAL A 214 -0.50 4.21 -15.09
N TYR A 215 -1.82 4.20 -14.93
CA TYR A 215 -2.67 3.17 -15.57
C TYR A 215 -2.55 3.19 -17.09
N GLY A 216 -2.62 4.35 -17.69
CA GLY A 216 -2.51 4.51 -19.15
C GLY A 216 -1.18 3.96 -19.69
N THR A 217 -0.07 4.28 -19.03
CA THR A 217 1.26 3.76 -19.39
C THR A 217 1.32 2.24 -19.29
N VAL A 218 0.85 1.67 -18.17
CA VAL A 218 0.89 0.20 -17.95
C VAL A 218 -0.05 -0.52 -18.92
N ILE A 219 -1.25 0.01 -19.16
CA ILE A 219 -2.19 -0.53 -20.14
C ILE A 219 -1.57 -0.53 -21.54
N LEU A 220 -0.92 0.55 -21.94
CA LEU A 220 -0.23 0.63 -23.23
C LEU A 220 0.92 -0.39 -23.33
N CYS A 221 1.68 -0.61 -22.24
CA CYS A 221 2.67 -1.70 -22.17
C CYS A 221 1.99 -3.07 -22.41
N CYS A 222 0.89 -3.36 -21.72
CA CYS A 222 0.13 -4.59 -21.91
C CYS A 222 -0.41 -4.74 -23.34
N LEU A 223 -0.84 -3.67 -24.00
CA LEU A 223 -1.37 -3.71 -25.36
C LEU A 223 -0.29 -3.90 -26.41
N HIS A 224 0.89 -3.37 -26.23
CA HIS A 224 2.00 -3.48 -27.18
C HIS A 224 2.84 -4.75 -27.00
N HIS A 225 2.97 -5.27 -25.79
CA HIS A 225 3.78 -6.45 -25.49
C HIS A 225 2.91 -7.62 -25.02
N SER A 226 2.74 -8.63 -25.88
CA SER A 226 1.79 -9.74 -25.66
C SER A 226 2.38 -10.93 -24.92
N ASP A 227 3.69 -10.98 -24.74
CA ASP A 227 4.32 -12.11 -24.07
C ASP A 227 4.03 -12.05 -22.56
N ALA A 228 3.47 -13.16 -22.06
CA ALA A 228 3.05 -13.26 -20.66
C ALA A 228 4.22 -13.09 -19.66
N LYS A 229 5.46 -13.37 -20.07
CA LYS A 229 6.64 -13.17 -19.22
C LYS A 229 6.83 -11.72 -18.74
N HIS A 230 6.26 -10.74 -19.44
CA HIS A 230 6.37 -9.32 -19.09
C HIS A 230 5.28 -8.85 -18.12
N LEU A 231 4.18 -9.61 -17.97
CA LEU A 231 3.05 -9.23 -17.11
C LEU A 231 3.46 -8.89 -15.67
N PRO A 232 4.32 -9.67 -14.98
CA PRO A 232 4.72 -9.33 -13.61
C PRO A 232 5.45 -7.97 -13.53
N GLY A 233 6.31 -7.67 -14.51
CA GLY A 233 7.00 -6.36 -14.59
C GLY A 233 6.03 -5.19 -14.78
N PHE A 234 4.98 -5.37 -15.59
CA PHE A 234 3.95 -4.37 -15.81
C PHE A 234 3.10 -4.11 -14.55
N LEU A 235 2.74 -5.19 -13.84
CA LEU A 235 2.01 -5.09 -12.58
C LEU A 235 2.89 -4.50 -11.46
N ALA A 236 4.19 -4.81 -11.46
CA ALA A 236 5.14 -4.17 -10.56
C ALA A 236 5.26 -2.66 -10.82
N LEU A 237 5.35 -2.26 -12.10
CA LEU A 237 5.36 -0.84 -12.50
C LEU A 237 4.06 -0.14 -12.09
N LEU A 238 2.91 -0.80 -12.20
CA LEU A 238 1.62 -0.26 -11.74
C LEU A 238 1.70 0.12 -10.25
N LEU A 239 2.10 -0.83 -9.40
CA LEU A 239 2.13 -0.58 -7.95
C LEU A 239 3.22 0.43 -7.57
N ALA A 240 4.40 0.37 -8.21
CA ALA A 240 5.45 1.37 -8.01
C ALA A 240 5.00 2.76 -8.48
N GLY A 241 4.31 2.85 -9.61
CA GLY A 241 3.75 4.11 -10.11
C GLY A 241 2.68 4.68 -9.19
N ILE A 242 1.78 3.84 -8.67
CA ILE A 242 0.78 4.24 -7.67
C ILE A 242 1.47 4.72 -6.40
N TYR A 243 2.45 3.98 -5.87
CA TYR A 243 3.20 4.38 -4.68
C TYR A 243 3.84 5.77 -4.84
N VAL A 244 4.46 6.03 -5.98
CA VAL A 244 5.21 7.27 -6.20
C VAL A 244 4.31 8.44 -6.64
N LEU A 245 3.25 8.20 -7.41
CA LEU A 245 2.46 9.25 -8.08
C LEU A 245 1.00 9.33 -7.66
N ALA A 246 0.45 8.37 -6.89
CA ALA A 246 -0.92 8.46 -6.43
C ALA A 246 -1.04 9.15 -5.07
N VAL A 247 -2.24 9.66 -4.77
CA VAL A 247 -2.63 10.15 -3.44
C VAL A 247 -3.14 9.01 -2.56
N LYS A 248 -3.30 9.27 -1.26
CA LYS A 248 -3.77 8.30 -0.24
C LYS A 248 -2.84 7.09 -0.07
N VAL A 249 -1.55 7.27 -0.24
CA VAL A 249 -0.57 6.19 -0.20
C VAL A 249 0.16 6.18 1.14
N HIS A 250 0.31 4.98 1.71
CA HIS A 250 1.13 4.72 2.88
C HIS A 250 2.52 4.20 2.49
N GLU A 251 3.48 4.39 3.37
CA GLU A 251 4.91 4.02 3.24
C GLU A 251 5.15 2.55 2.87
N ARG A 252 4.21 1.65 3.21
CA ARG A 252 4.29 0.20 2.97
C ARG A 252 3.65 -0.28 1.66
N TYR A 253 2.92 0.57 0.93
CA TYR A 253 2.15 0.14 -0.25
C TYR A 253 3.00 -0.33 -1.43
N LEU A 254 4.30 -0.02 -1.43
CA LEU A 254 5.24 -0.52 -2.44
C LEU A 254 5.60 -2.01 -2.26
N PHE A 255 5.36 -2.59 -1.08
CA PHE A 255 5.83 -3.93 -0.74
C PHE A 255 5.45 -5.02 -1.77
N PRO A 256 4.21 -5.12 -2.28
CA PRO A 256 3.87 -6.13 -3.28
C PRO A 256 4.59 -5.96 -4.62
N ALA A 257 5.00 -4.74 -4.99
CA ALA A 257 5.75 -4.51 -6.23
C ALA A 257 7.12 -5.21 -6.22
N LEU A 258 7.75 -5.35 -5.04
CA LEU A 258 9.06 -5.99 -4.89
C LEU A 258 9.01 -7.47 -5.34
N GLY A 259 8.00 -8.20 -4.86
CA GLY A 259 7.76 -9.59 -5.27
C GLY A 259 7.49 -9.72 -6.77
N LEU A 260 6.74 -8.79 -7.35
CA LEU A 260 6.42 -8.78 -8.79
C LEU A 260 7.63 -8.43 -9.66
N PHE A 261 8.50 -7.50 -9.25
CA PHE A 261 9.77 -7.23 -9.95
C PHE A 261 10.65 -8.47 -9.94
N LEU A 262 10.74 -9.17 -8.80
CA LEU A 262 11.49 -10.42 -8.70
C LEU A 262 10.90 -11.50 -9.62
N LEU A 263 9.58 -11.70 -9.60
CA LEU A 263 8.89 -12.63 -10.50
C LEU A 263 9.12 -12.25 -11.98
N GLY A 264 9.05 -10.95 -12.29
CA GLY A 264 9.34 -10.44 -13.62
C GLY A 264 10.77 -10.76 -14.08
N TYR A 265 11.76 -10.61 -13.20
CA TYR A 265 13.14 -11.03 -13.47
C TYR A 265 13.23 -12.54 -13.71
N VAL A 266 12.60 -13.36 -12.88
CA VAL A 266 12.61 -14.82 -13.02
C VAL A 266 12.01 -15.25 -14.36
N CYS A 267 10.90 -14.62 -14.77
CA CYS A 267 10.19 -14.97 -16.00
C CYS A 267 10.88 -14.45 -17.27
N SER A 268 11.38 -13.20 -17.25
CA SER A 268 11.94 -12.54 -18.45
C SER A 268 13.47 -12.61 -18.55
N ARG A 269 14.16 -12.92 -17.43
CA ARG A 269 15.62 -12.84 -17.29
C ARG A 269 16.19 -11.43 -17.54
N ASP A 270 15.37 -10.42 -17.44
CA ASP A 270 15.81 -9.04 -17.54
C ASP A 270 16.36 -8.53 -16.21
N ARG A 271 17.68 -8.42 -16.12
CA ARG A 271 18.39 -7.95 -14.92
C ARG A 271 17.99 -6.55 -14.49
N ARG A 272 17.42 -5.74 -15.38
CA ARG A 272 16.94 -4.40 -15.03
C ARG A 272 15.81 -4.47 -14.00
N LEU A 273 14.94 -5.48 -14.07
CA LEU A 273 13.88 -5.74 -13.09
C LEU A 273 14.45 -6.14 -11.73
N LEU A 274 15.58 -6.87 -11.71
CA LEU A 274 16.28 -7.19 -10.45
C LEU A 274 16.85 -5.93 -9.79
N TRP A 275 17.44 -5.01 -10.57
CA TRP A 275 17.93 -3.74 -10.04
C TRP A 275 16.80 -2.85 -9.50
N LEU A 276 15.62 -2.86 -10.16
CA LEU A 276 14.43 -2.19 -9.66
C LEU A 276 13.98 -2.78 -8.32
N MET A 277 13.94 -4.12 -8.23
CA MET A 277 13.60 -4.82 -6.98
C MET A 277 14.54 -4.41 -5.84
N ILE A 278 15.86 -4.42 -6.09
CA ILE A 278 16.86 -4.03 -5.09
C ILE A 278 16.70 -2.55 -4.69
N GLY A 279 16.63 -1.65 -5.66
CA GLY A 279 16.50 -0.21 -5.41
C GLY A 279 15.25 0.12 -4.59
N PHE A 280 14.09 -0.36 -5.03
CA PHE A 280 12.85 -0.16 -4.29
C PHE A 280 12.81 -0.90 -2.94
N SER A 281 13.52 -2.03 -2.78
CA SER A 281 13.63 -2.69 -1.46
C SER A 281 14.37 -1.82 -0.46
N VAL A 282 15.46 -1.18 -0.88
CA VAL A 282 16.24 -0.28 -0.02
C VAL A 282 15.40 0.95 0.36
N THR A 283 14.77 1.62 -0.61
CA THR A 283 13.98 2.82 -0.32
C THR A 283 12.75 2.51 0.53
N THR A 284 12.06 1.37 0.29
CA THR A 284 10.93 0.93 1.12
C THR A 284 11.37 0.61 2.53
N PHE A 285 12.48 -0.14 2.68
CA PHE A 285 13.01 -0.48 4.00
C PHE A 285 13.31 0.77 4.82
N LEU A 286 14.05 1.72 4.24
CA LEU A 286 14.41 2.96 4.93
C LEU A 286 13.18 3.80 5.27
N ASN A 287 12.23 3.97 4.33
CA ASN A 287 11.02 4.74 4.60
C ASN A 287 10.17 4.10 5.71
N THR A 288 9.93 2.77 5.65
CA THR A 288 9.15 2.08 6.70
C THR A 288 9.88 2.07 8.04
N ALA A 289 11.21 1.94 8.06
CA ALA A 289 11.99 1.97 9.28
C ALA A 289 11.94 3.36 9.95
N ILE A 290 12.07 4.44 9.18
CA ILE A 290 11.95 5.82 9.68
C ILE A 290 10.57 6.06 10.29
N VAL A 291 9.51 5.65 9.59
CA VAL A 291 8.14 5.85 10.08
C VAL A 291 7.87 5.04 11.35
N LEU A 292 8.34 3.79 11.40
CA LEU A 292 8.20 2.95 12.57
C LEU A 292 8.97 3.50 13.77
N ASP A 293 10.22 3.92 13.58
CA ASP A 293 11.06 4.50 14.61
C ASP A 293 10.44 5.79 15.19
N ASN A 294 9.98 6.69 14.32
CA ASN A 294 9.27 7.90 14.75
C ASN A 294 7.98 7.57 15.50
N SER A 295 7.24 6.53 15.11
CA SER A 295 6.01 6.14 15.81
C SER A 295 6.28 5.55 17.20
N ILE A 296 7.42 4.88 17.38
CA ILE A 296 7.84 4.34 18.68
C ILE A 296 8.33 5.46 19.60
N LEU A 297 9.14 6.39 19.07
CA LEU A 297 9.75 7.46 19.86
C LEU A 297 8.76 8.56 20.28
N TYR A 298 7.83 8.90 19.41
CA TYR A 298 6.95 10.07 19.57
C TYR A 298 5.46 9.73 19.73
N GLY A 299 5.13 8.46 19.82
CA GLY A 299 3.74 8.01 19.92
C GLY A 299 2.93 8.22 18.64
N SER A 300 1.62 8.41 18.79
CA SER A 300 0.71 8.57 17.65
C SER A 300 0.75 9.94 16.97
N SER A 301 1.62 10.86 17.41
CA SER A 301 1.82 12.16 16.74
C SER A 301 2.48 12.01 15.36
N LEU A 302 1.88 11.16 14.54
CA LEU A 302 2.35 10.75 13.21
C LEU A 302 2.40 11.89 12.17
N GLY A 303 1.93 13.07 12.52
CA GLY A 303 1.85 14.22 11.61
C GLY A 303 3.19 14.85 11.26
N HIS A 304 4.22 14.67 12.07
CA HIS A 304 5.51 15.34 11.90
C HIS A 304 6.66 14.33 11.98
N LEU A 305 7.28 14.05 10.83
CA LEU A 305 8.61 13.44 10.83
C LEU A 305 9.59 14.49 11.36
N ASN A 306 10.51 14.08 12.21
CA ASN A 306 11.55 14.96 12.76
C ASN A 306 12.32 15.65 11.64
N ASP A 307 12.76 16.87 11.91
CA ASP A 307 13.65 17.64 11.02
C ASP A 307 14.90 16.86 10.67
N ASP A 308 15.42 16.04 11.58
CA ASP A 308 16.61 15.20 11.39
C ASP A 308 16.41 14.13 10.29
N THR A 309 15.18 13.65 10.08
CA THR A 309 14.87 12.65 9.04
C THR A 309 14.39 13.27 7.73
N LEU A 310 14.12 14.58 7.71
CA LEU A 310 13.57 15.29 6.55
C LEU A 310 14.47 15.16 5.32
N ALA A 311 15.78 15.40 5.47
CA ALA A 311 16.73 15.31 4.36
C ALA A 311 16.79 13.90 3.76
N LEU A 312 16.78 12.86 4.61
CA LEU A 312 16.77 11.48 4.16
C LEU A 312 15.47 11.14 3.41
N ASN A 313 14.33 11.59 3.91
CA ASN A 313 13.04 11.37 3.22
C ASN A 313 12.99 12.05 1.85
N VAL A 314 13.52 13.27 1.71
CA VAL A 314 13.65 13.96 0.42
C VAL A 314 14.54 13.17 -0.54
N ILE A 315 15.68 12.65 -0.09
CA ILE A 315 16.54 11.78 -0.90
C ILE A 315 15.79 10.53 -1.35
N LEU A 316 15.05 9.86 -0.45
CA LEU A 316 14.25 8.69 -0.79
C LEU A 316 13.17 9.00 -1.83
N CYS A 317 12.52 10.17 -1.76
CA CYS A 317 11.55 10.61 -2.77
C CYS A 317 12.19 10.76 -4.15
N VAL A 318 13.35 11.40 -4.22
CA VAL A 318 14.08 11.57 -5.48
C VAL A 318 14.51 10.22 -6.05
N LEU A 319 15.05 9.32 -5.20
CA LEU A 319 15.43 7.97 -5.61
C LEU A 319 14.22 7.18 -6.13
N ASN A 320 13.06 7.25 -5.48
CA ASN A 320 11.84 6.59 -5.91
C ASN A 320 11.34 7.12 -7.26
N LEU A 321 11.44 8.42 -7.53
CA LEU A 321 11.12 9.00 -8.83
C LEU A 321 12.07 8.52 -9.93
N LEU A 322 13.38 8.47 -9.65
CA LEU A 322 14.38 7.96 -10.59
C LEU A 322 14.16 6.47 -10.88
N LEU A 323 13.89 5.66 -9.85
CA LEU A 323 13.56 4.26 -9.99
C LEU A 323 12.27 4.04 -10.79
N LEU A 324 11.24 4.88 -10.57
CA LEU A 324 10.00 4.82 -11.36
C LEU A 324 10.26 5.16 -12.83
N GLY A 325 11.03 6.21 -13.11
CA GLY A 325 11.43 6.57 -14.48
C GLY A 325 12.22 5.44 -15.17
N PHE A 326 13.15 4.82 -14.45
CA PHE A 326 13.88 3.65 -14.92
C PHE A 326 12.94 2.46 -15.15
N GLY A 327 12.00 2.20 -14.24
CA GLY A 327 11.00 1.14 -14.37
C GLY A 327 10.08 1.34 -15.58
N ALA A 328 9.62 2.57 -15.81
CA ALA A 328 8.86 2.92 -17.01
C ALA A 328 9.66 2.63 -18.29
N TRP A 329 10.93 3.06 -18.35
CA TRP A 329 11.80 2.75 -19.48
C TRP A 329 11.97 1.24 -19.69
N VAL A 330 12.18 0.46 -18.63
CA VAL A 330 12.32 -1.01 -18.70
C VAL A 330 11.06 -1.65 -19.27
N CYS A 331 9.88 -1.26 -18.79
CA CYS A 331 8.60 -1.83 -19.25
C CYS A 331 8.19 -1.36 -20.66
N LEU A 332 8.64 -0.19 -21.08
CA LEU A 332 8.44 0.30 -22.45
C LEU A 332 9.41 -0.36 -23.46
N THR A 333 10.51 -0.94 -22.98
CA THR A 333 11.55 -1.58 -23.81
C THR A 333 11.88 -2.99 -23.30
N PRO A 334 10.89 -3.89 -23.13
CA PRO A 334 11.13 -5.18 -22.49
C PRO A 334 12.08 -6.08 -23.27
N ASP A 335 12.08 -6.00 -24.61
CA ASP A 335 12.92 -6.82 -25.50
C ASP A 335 14.13 -6.04 -26.08
N TRP A 336 14.64 -5.04 -25.36
CA TRP A 336 15.69 -4.13 -25.82
C TRP A 336 16.97 -4.83 -26.31
N ARG A 337 17.32 -5.98 -25.71
CA ARG A 337 18.50 -6.78 -26.13
C ARG A 337 18.29 -7.45 -27.48
N ALA A 338 17.07 -7.94 -27.76
CA ALA A 338 16.72 -8.49 -29.06
C ALA A 338 16.80 -7.39 -30.13
N ALA A 339 16.25 -6.20 -29.83
CA ALA A 339 16.32 -5.06 -30.73
C ALA A 339 17.75 -4.53 -30.99
N LEU A 340 18.64 -4.60 -29.97
CA LEU A 340 20.06 -4.27 -30.14
C LEU A 340 20.79 -5.29 -31.02
N LYS A 341 20.52 -6.59 -30.84
CA LYS A 341 21.10 -7.64 -31.67
C LYS A 341 20.63 -7.54 -33.13
N GLU A 342 19.35 -7.26 -33.34
CA GLU A 342 18.81 -7.07 -34.71
C GLU A 342 19.46 -5.87 -35.40
N LYS A 343 19.68 -4.76 -34.66
CA LYS A 343 20.42 -3.59 -35.18
C LYS A 343 21.88 -3.92 -35.49
N SER A 344 22.57 -4.66 -34.61
CA SER A 344 23.96 -5.09 -34.85
C SER A 344 24.05 -6.03 -36.05
N GLN A 345 23.14 -7.01 -36.14
CA GLN A 345 23.09 -7.92 -37.31
C GLN A 345 22.69 -7.21 -38.61
N THR A 346 21.87 -6.18 -38.54
CA THR A 346 21.52 -5.34 -39.70
C THR A 346 22.72 -4.48 -40.13
N GLN A 347 23.48 -3.93 -39.18
CA GLN A 347 24.74 -3.24 -39.47
C GLN A 347 25.83 -4.18 -39.96
N GLU A 348 25.94 -5.38 -39.37
CA GLU A 348 26.85 -6.43 -39.86
C GLU A 348 26.43 -6.97 -41.23
N LYS A 349 25.12 -7.15 -41.52
CA LYS A 349 24.62 -7.54 -42.85
C LYS A 349 24.84 -6.44 -43.90
N ILE A 350 24.83 -5.19 -43.52
CA ILE A 350 25.19 -4.07 -44.41
C ILE A 350 26.73 -4.02 -44.62
N ALA A 351 27.52 -4.44 -43.60
CA ALA A 351 28.97 -4.55 -43.69
C ALA A 351 29.45 -5.88 -44.33
N ALA A 352 28.62 -6.94 -44.20
CA ALA A 352 28.91 -8.28 -44.70
C ALA A 352 27.98 -8.68 -45.86
N SER A 353 27.94 -7.84 -46.89
CA SER A 353 27.38 -8.29 -48.19
C SER A 353 28.27 -9.35 -48.90
N ASP A 354 29.34 -9.77 -48.25
CA ASP A 354 30.21 -10.88 -48.66
C ASP A 354 30.55 -11.73 -47.43
N GLU A 355 30.06 -12.97 -47.46
CA GLU A 355 30.39 -14.14 -46.68
C GLU A 355 29.37 -14.68 -45.65
N ALA A 356 28.92 -15.90 -46.05
CA ALA A 356 28.52 -17.08 -45.26
C ALA A 356 27.50 -16.97 -44.12
N ALA A 357 26.44 -17.73 -44.27
CA ALA A 357 25.41 -18.04 -43.29
C ALA A 357 25.97 -18.43 -41.92
N PHE A 358 25.74 -17.61 -40.91
CA PHE A 358 26.03 -17.94 -39.52
C PHE A 358 24.82 -18.63 -38.88
N GLN A 359 24.98 -19.89 -38.55
CA GLN A 359 24.02 -20.65 -37.75
C GLN A 359 24.01 -20.09 -36.30
N VAL A 360 22.84 -19.73 -35.82
CA VAL A 360 22.64 -19.32 -34.40
C VAL A 360 23.00 -20.52 -33.50
N PRO A 361 23.89 -20.39 -32.54
CA PRO A 361 24.23 -21.48 -31.65
C PRO A 361 23.00 -21.95 -30.85
N GLU A 362 22.72 -23.27 -30.91
CA GLU A 362 21.66 -23.98 -30.17
C GLU A 362 21.68 -23.73 -28.65
N SER A 363 22.79 -23.17 -28.13
CA SER A 363 22.99 -22.83 -26.74
C SER A 363 22.09 -21.69 -26.25
N TYR A 364 21.53 -20.85 -27.11
CA TYR A 364 20.71 -19.68 -26.69
C TYR A 364 19.24 -20.03 -26.45
N GLU A 365 18.66 -20.97 -27.18
CA GLU A 365 17.33 -21.51 -26.91
C GLU A 365 17.27 -22.30 -25.59
N LYS A 366 18.39 -22.95 -25.22
CA LYS A 366 18.53 -23.68 -23.95
C LYS A 366 18.64 -22.78 -22.72
N MET A 367 18.88 -21.48 -22.87
CA MET A 367 18.95 -20.52 -21.78
C MET A 367 17.58 -19.92 -21.36
N LEU A 368 16.57 -20.06 -22.20
CA LEU A 368 15.22 -19.65 -21.86
C LEU A 368 14.56 -20.74 -21.02
N LEU A 369 14.48 -20.53 -19.72
CA LEU A 369 13.76 -21.44 -18.82
C LEU A 369 12.28 -21.47 -19.23
N ARG A 370 11.83 -22.60 -19.76
CA ARG A 370 10.41 -22.86 -20.03
C ARG A 370 9.70 -23.10 -18.68
N PRO A 371 8.41 -22.78 -18.53
CA PRO A 371 7.67 -23.05 -17.30
C PRO A 371 7.73 -24.50 -16.81
N ASP A 372 8.03 -25.44 -17.71
CA ASP A 372 8.10 -26.88 -17.44
C ASP A 372 9.56 -27.39 -17.40
N ASP A 373 10.56 -26.48 -17.33
CA ASP A 373 11.97 -26.87 -17.27
C ASP A 373 12.25 -27.59 -15.93
N PRO A 374 12.76 -28.83 -15.94
CA PRO A 374 13.07 -29.57 -14.71
C PRO A 374 14.10 -28.87 -13.81
N ARG A 375 14.87 -27.91 -14.35
CA ARG A 375 15.78 -27.05 -13.55
C ARG A 375 15.04 -26.05 -12.67
N LEU A 376 13.73 -25.83 -12.90
CA LEU A 376 12.84 -25.05 -12.06
C LEU A 376 12.15 -25.88 -10.98
N ALA A 377 12.33 -27.20 -10.97
CA ALA A 377 11.85 -28.04 -9.88
C ALA A 377 12.61 -27.68 -8.59
N LEU A 378 11.85 -27.42 -7.54
CA LEU A 378 12.42 -27.14 -6.22
C LEU A 378 13.19 -28.38 -5.73
N GLY A 379 14.49 -28.21 -5.54
CA GLY A 379 15.34 -29.22 -4.95
C GLY A 379 15.32 -29.16 -3.42
N TRP A 380 15.94 -30.15 -2.76
CA TRP A 380 16.01 -30.17 -1.30
C TRP A 380 16.70 -28.93 -0.70
N LYS A 381 17.66 -28.31 -1.42
CA LYS A 381 18.32 -27.05 -1.01
C LYS A 381 17.36 -25.87 -0.99
N ASP A 382 16.43 -25.82 -1.96
CA ASP A 382 15.43 -24.74 -2.04
C ASP A 382 14.43 -24.89 -0.87
N TRP A 383 13.99 -26.13 -0.59
CA TRP A 383 13.14 -26.42 0.56
C TRP A 383 13.82 -26.11 1.89
N LEU A 384 15.11 -26.45 2.02
CA LEU A 384 15.90 -26.11 3.20
C LEU A 384 15.99 -24.58 3.37
N MET A 385 16.31 -23.84 2.30
CA MET A 385 16.37 -22.37 2.34
C MET A 385 15.02 -21.77 2.72
N MET A 386 13.93 -22.26 2.12
CA MET A 386 12.57 -21.84 2.47
C MET A 386 12.26 -22.13 3.95
N GLY A 387 12.63 -23.31 4.44
CA GLY A 387 12.46 -23.68 5.85
C GLY A 387 13.24 -22.79 6.79
N VAL A 388 14.50 -22.48 6.48
CA VAL A 388 15.33 -21.57 7.28
C VAL A 388 14.74 -20.15 7.29
N VAL A 389 14.38 -19.60 6.13
CA VAL A 389 13.77 -18.25 6.05
C VAL A 389 12.44 -18.20 6.79
N THR A 390 11.59 -19.23 6.61
CA THR A 390 10.29 -19.32 7.32
C THR A 390 10.50 -19.47 8.83
N GLY A 391 11.47 -20.27 9.26
CA GLY A 391 11.80 -20.44 10.67
C GLY A 391 12.30 -19.14 11.31
N LEU A 392 13.22 -18.44 10.66
CA LEU A 392 13.70 -17.13 11.11
C LEU A 392 12.55 -16.10 11.17
N TYR A 393 11.71 -16.06 10.14
CA TYR A 393 10.53 -15.20 10.15
C TYR A 393 9.58 -15.56 11.29
N ALA A 394 9.29 -16.84 11.50
CA ALA A 394 8.41 -17.29 12.57
C ALA A 394 8.97 -16.92 13.95
N VAL A 395 10.27 -17.13 14.18
CA VAL A 395 10.91 -16.72 15.44
C VAL A 395 10.71 -15.24 15.69
N LEU A 396 10.99 -14.38 14.69
CA LEU A 396 10.82 -12.93 14.84
C LEU A 396 9.35 -12.53 14.97
N ALA A 397 8.44 -13.16 14.22
CA ALA A 397 7.02 -12.86 14.25
C ALA A 397 6.32 -13.31 15.55
N PHE A 398 6.80 -14.41 16.15
CA PHE A 398 6.21 -14.98 17.37
C PHE A 398 7.00 -14.67 18.65
N THR A 399 8.16 -14.01 18.54
CA THR A 399 8.88 -13.48 19.69
C THR A 399 8.28 -12.12 20.05
N ASN A 400 7.99 -11.92 21.34
CA ASN A 400 7.35 -10.69 21.83
C ASN A 400 6.04 -10.35 21.07
N LEU A 401 5.27 -11.36 20.68
CA LEU A 401 3.86 -11.14 20.39
C LEU A 401 3.32 -10.38 21.59
N GLY A 402 2.96 -9.12 21.39
CA GLY A 402 2.36 -8.31 22.43
C GLY A 402 1.24 -9.07 23.13
N SER A 403 0.73 -8.55 24.22
CA SER A 403 -0.30 -9.21 25.01
C SER A 403 -1.38 -9.81 24.09
N THR A 404 -1.60 -11.12 24.15
CA THR A 404 -2.78 -11.78 23.58
C THR A 404 -4.07 -11.29 24.27
N VAL A 405 -3.92 -10.46 25.28
CA VAL A 405 -4.94 -9.81 26.11
C VAL A 405 -5.17 -8.37 25.65
N ALA A 406 -4.68 -7.95 24.46
CA ALA A 406 -5.03 -6.66 23.93
C ALA A 406 -6.55 -6.59 23.72
N PRO A 407 -7.23 -5.60 24.34
CA PRO A 407 -8.67 -5.50 24.28
C PRO A 407 -9.16 -5.35 22.84
N GLN A 408 -10.17 -6.15 22.47
CA GLN A 408 -10.73 -6.15 21.11
C GLN A 408 -12.04 -5.37 21.02
N HIS A 409 -12.69 -5.14 22.15
CA HIS A 409 -13.94 -4.42 22.28
C HIS A 409 -13.80 -3.35 23.35
N GLY A 410 -14.41 -2.22 23.10
CA GLY A 410 -14.34 -1.08 24.00
C GLY A 410 -15.70 -0.42 24.18
N MET A 411 -15.81 0.33 25.26
CA MET A 411 -16.90 1.24 25.50
C MET A 411 -16.63 2.54 24.72
N VAL A 412 -17.66 3.02 24.03
CA VAL A 412 -17.68 4.39 23.49
C VAL A 412 -18.86 5.10 24.13
N SER A 413 -18.60 6.14 24.94
CA SER A 413 -19.68 6.86 25.62
C SER A 413 -20.58 7.58 24.62
N SER A 414 -21.89 7.45 24.80
CA SER A 414 -22.90 8.11 23.99
C SER A 414 -23.13 9.59 24.41
N SER A 415 -22.80 9.91 25.65
CA SER A 415 -22.96 11.26 26.23
C SER A 415 -21.81 11.59 27.18
N ALA A 416 -21.70 12.88 27.54
CA ALA A 416 -20.74 13.37 28.52
C ALA A 416 -21.13 13.05 29.97
N GLU A 417 -22.30 12.45 30.22
CA GLU A 417 -22.80 12.16 31.59
C GLU A 417 -22.94 10.65 31.81
N GLU A 418 -22.42 9.83 30.86
CA GLU A 418 -22.52 8.40 30.99
C GLU A 418 -21.63 7.86 32.11
N GLN A 419 -22.22 7.03 32.97
CA GLN A 419 -21.58 6.49 34.16
C GLN A 419 -21.58 4.97 34.13
N ILE A 420 -20.46 4.37 34.52
CA ILE A 420 -20.35 2.92 34.72
C ILE A 420 -19.85 2.68 36.14
N THR A 421 -20.54 1.78 36.85
CA THR A 421 -20.17 1.40 38.20
C THR A 421 -19.67 -0.04 38.20
N PHE A 422 -18.52 -0.27 38.80
CA PHE A 422 -17.92 -1.57 39.06
C PHE A 422 -18.03 -1.90 40.54
N GLU A 423 -18.34 -3.15 40.88
CA GLU A 423 -18.35 -3.68 42.24
C GLU A 423 -17.21 -4.70 42.38
N LEU A 424 -16.34 -4.47 43.37
CA LEU A 424 -15.29 -5.41 43.76
C LEU A 424 -15.85 -6.46 44.71
N GLU A 425 -15.21 -7.61 44.81
CA GLU A 425 -15.64 -8.68 45.74
C GLU A 425 -15.61 -8.22 47.17
N GLU A 426 -14.58 -7.47 47.56
CA GLU A 426 -14.43 -6.87 48.92
C GLU A 426 -13.79 -5.48 48.82
N SER A 427 -13.94 -4.68 49.88
CA SER A 427 -13.26 -3.40 49.98
C SER A 427 -11.78 -3.59 50.15
N GLN A 428 -10.97 -2.98 49.31
CA GLN A 428 -9.52 -3.11 49.29
C GLN A 428 -8.82 -1.90 48.69
N ASP A 429 -7.51 -1.84 48.88
CA ASP A 429 -6.65 -0.87 48.19
C ASP A 429 -6.33 -1.40 46.77
N PHE A 430 -6.45 -0.55 45.76
CA PHE A 430 -6.17 -0.92 44.40
C PHE A 430 -5.68 0.27 43.58
N TYR A 431 -5.08 -0.05 42.40
CA TYR A 431 -4.76 0.91 41.34
C TYR A 431 -5.74 0.75 40.20
N PHE A 432 -6.25 1.86 39.67
CA PHE A 432 -7.09 1.81 38.48
C PHE A 432 -6.22 1.88 37.23
N LEU A 433 -6.32 0.85 36.38
CA LEU A 433 -5.68 0.77 35.07
C LEU A 433 -6.73 0.87 33.98
N TYR A 434 -6.38 1.53 32.90
CA TYR A 434 -7.25 1.62 31.73
C TYR A 434 -6.47 1.52 30.43
N TYR A 435 -7.09 0.92 29.43
CA TYR A 435 -6.57 0.85 28.08
C TYR A 435 -7.35 1.82 27.19
N ALA A 436 -6.71 2.91 26.78
CA ALA A 436 -7.35 4.00 26.06
C ALA A 436 -7.33 3.77 24.54
N GLY A 437 -8.43 4.12 23.87
CA GLY A 437 -8.51 4.25 22.42
C GLY A 437 -7.99 5.59 21.90
N VAL A 438 -8.22 5.86 20.61
CA VAL A 438 -7.80 7.13 19.96
C VAL A 438 -8.80 8.23 20.30
N SER A 439 -8.61 8.94 21.38
CA SER A 439 -9.32 10.22 21.57
C SER A 439 -8.68 11.09 22.63
N TYR A 440 -8.79 12.39 22.47
CA TYR A 440 -8.47 13.39 23.48
C TYR A 440 -9.70 13.62 24.35
N ASN A 441 -10.01 12.67 25.21
CA ASN A 441 -11.18 12.74 26.05
C ASN A 441 -10.77 12.74 27.52
N SER A 442 -11.55 13.38 28.37
CA SER A 442 -11.42 13.31 29.80
C SER A 442 -12.55 12.50 30.42
N PHE A 443 -12.22 11.81 31.47
CA PHE A 443 -13.15 11.13 32.36
C PHE A 443 -12.68 11.29 33.79
N SER A 444 -13.55 11.00 34.75
CA SER A 444 -13.19 10.95 36.15
C SER A 444 -13.63 9.65 36.79
N ILE A 445 -12.97 9.27 37.87
CA ILE A 445 -13.31 8.11 38.67
C ILE A 445 -13.62 8.53 40.11
N ALA A 446 -14.54 7.83 40.74
CA ALA A 446 -14.86 7.99 42.15
C ALA A 446 -15.00 6.61 42.80
N VAL A 447 -14.69 6.51 44.08
CA VAL A 447 -14.81 5.27 44.85
C VAL A 447 -15.84 5.40 45.97
N SER A 448 -16.39 4.26 46.39
CA SER A 448 -17.37 4.20 47.49
C SER A 448 -17.26 2.87 48.23
N GLU A 449 -17.58 2.88 49.51
CA GLU A 449 -17.68 1.67 50.36
C GLU A 449 -19.05 1.00 50.27
N ASP A 450 -20.10 1.80 50.06
CA ASP A 450 -21.49 1.38 50.14
C ASP A 450 -22.28 1.56 48.84
N GLY A 451 -21.64 2.13 47.80
CA GLY A 451 -22.28 2.46 46.54
C GLY A 451 -23.23 3.66 46.57
N VAL A 452 -23.34 4.33 47.75
CA VAL A 452 -24.24 5.46 47.96
C VAL A 452 -23.47 6.76 48.19
N ILE A 453 -22.47 6.73 49.06
CA ILE A 453 -21.60 7.88 49.35
C ILE A 453 -20.30 7.70 48.56
N TRP A 454 -20.05 8.66 47.68
CA TRP A 454 -18.89 8.63 46.76
C TRP A 454 -17.84 9.63 47.20
N SER A 455 -16.58 9.27 46.94
CA SER A 455 -15.45 10.19 47.09
C SER A 455 -15.59 11.37 46.13
N GLU A 456 -14.68 12.33 46.24
CA GLU A 456 -14.49 13.33 45.18
C GLU A 456 -14.12 12.63 43.85
N ASN A 457 -14.39 13.32 42.74
CA ASN A 457 -14.04 12.82 41.40
C ASN A 457 -12.54 13.06 41.14
N TYR A 458 -11.80 12.00 40.89
CA TYR A 458 -10.40 12.05 40.47
C TYR A 458 -10.33 12.15 38.94
N PRO A 459 -9.83 13.27 38.38
CA PRO A 459 -9.78 13.45 36.95
C PRO A 459 -8.74 12.55 36.30
N CYS A 460 -9.10 11.97 35.15
CA CYS A 460 -8.21 11.18 34.30
C CYS A 460 -8.22 11.77 32.88
N GLU A 461 -7.08 12.16 32.39
CA GLU A 461 -6.94 12.74 31.06
C GLU A 461 -6.36 11.74 30.07
N MET A 462 -6.98 11.62 28.90
CA MET A 462 -6.46 10.81 27.80
C MET A 462 -5.70 11.70 26.83
N ARG A 463 -4.37 11.62 26.84
CA ARG A 463 -3.47 12.35 25.94
C ARG A 463 -2.99 11.46 24.81
N GLU A 464 -2.47 12.09 23.77
CA GLU A 464 -1.93 11.43 22.59
C GLU A 464 -0.94 10.30 22.92
N GLY A 465 0.02 10.52 23.79
CA GLY A 465 0.99 9.51 24.20
C GLY A 465 0.44 8.39 25.09
N LEU A 466 -0.82 8.46 25.51
CA LEU A 466 -1.48 7.48 26.38
C LEU A 466 -2.43 6.54 25.64
N CYS A 467 -2.64 6.72 24.34
CA CYS A 467 -3.51 5.87 23.53
C CYS A 467 -2.85 4.53 23.18
N TYR A 468 -3.69 3.49 23.04
CA TYR A 468 -3.28 2.12 22.67
C TYR A 468 -2.25 1.46 23.61
N ARG A 469 -2.31 1.79 24.89
CA ARG A 469 -1.51 1.15 25.92
C ARG A 469 -2.25 1.16 27.27
N TRP A 470 -1.80 0.34 28.21
CA TRP A 470 -2.24 0.39 29.59
C TRP A 470 -1.66 1.62 30.30
N ASN A 471 -2.52 2.33 30.99
CA ASN A 471 -2.19 3.51 31.79
C ASN A 471 -2.74 3.33 33.19
N TYR A 472 -2.04 3.86 34.18
CA TYR A 472 -2.58 4.03 35.52
C TYR A 472 -3.34 5.35 35.62
N ALA A 473 -4.37 5.38 36.47
CA ALA A 473 -4.84 6.66 37.00
C ALA A 473 -3.73 7.28 37.85
N LEU A 474 -3.43 8.53 37.63
CA LEU A 474 -2.31 9.24 38.25
C LEU A 474 -2.79 10.22 39.29
N GLU A 475 -2.02 10.42 40.34
CA GLU A 475 -2.26 11.52 41.24
C GLU A 475 -2.28 12.85 40.50
N SER A 476 -3.18 13.74 40.86
CA SER A 476 -3.32 15.03 40.22
C SER A 476 -3.29 16.14 41.24
N TRP A 477 -2.76 17.29 40.84
CA TRP A 477 -2.76 18.50 41.65
C TRP A 477 -2.97 19.73 40.78
N THR A 478 -3.50 20.80 41.39
CA THR A 478 -3.68 22.04 40.67
C THR A 478 -2.47 22.95 40.91
N ASP A 479 -1.86 23.45 39.83
CA ASP A 479 -0.76 24.40 39.92
C ASP A 479 -1.27 25.82 40.26
N GLY A 480 -0.34 26.76 40.50
CA GLY A 480 -0.67 28.14 40.84
C GLY A 480 -1.44 28.93 39.77
N SER A 481 -1.57 28.40 38.56
CA SER A 481 -2.39 28.94 37.46
C SER A 481 -3.80 28.36 37.40
N GLY A 482 -4.11 27.36 38.24
CA GLY A 482 -5.37 26.61 38.20
C GLY A 482 -5.35 25.43 37.20
N ALA A 483 -4.23 25.15 36.56
CA ALA A 483 -4.10 23.99 35.64
C ALA A 483 -3.84 22.71 36.43
N VAL A 484 -4.59 21.65 36.09
CA VAL A 484 -4.39 20.32 36.65
C VAL A 484 -3.11 19.71 36.09
N LYS A 485 -2.25 19.21 36.94
CA LYS A 485 -1.06 18.44 36.63
C LYS A 485 -1.24 17.00 37.13
N TYR A 486 -0.57 16.09 36.47
CA TYR A 486 -0.63 14.66 36.79
C TYR A 486 0.75 14.17 37.14
N GLY A 487 0.81 13.15 38.01
CA GLY A 487 1.98 12.35 38.25
C GLY A 487 2.44 11.60 37.01
N ASP A 488 3.37 10.70 37.18
CA ASP A 488 3.85 9.81 36.13
C ASP A 488 3.45 8.33 36.42
N ASN A 489 3.80 7.42 35.54
CA ASN A 489 3.53 5.98 35.74
C ASN A 489 4.45 5.31 36.77
N SER A 490 5.32 6.05 37.47
CA SER A 490 6.07 5.51 38.60
C SER A 490 5.13 5.10 39.74
N PRO A 491 5.52 4.17 40.59
CA PRO A 491 4.67 3.75 41.73
C PRO A 491 4.21 4.93 42.62
N GLU A 492 5.05 5.95 42.76
CA GLU A 492 4.78 7.13 43.55
C GLU A 492 3.81 8.11 42.90
N GLY A 493 3.72 8.10 41.57
CA GLY A 493 2.81 8.95 40.78
C GLY A 493 1.43 8.34 40.53
N ARG A 494 1.22 7.08 40.94
CA ARG A 494 -0.05 6.35 40.72
C ARG A 494 -1.07 6.72 41.81
N LEU A 495 -2.32 6.88 41.40
CA LEU A 495 -3.42 7.12 42.34
C LEU A 495 -3.77 5.80 43.05
N THR A 496 -3.59 5.77 44.36
CA THR A 496 -4.06 4.65 45.19
C THR A 496 -5.50 4.91 45.62
N LEU A 497 -6.39 4.00 45.32
CA LEU A 497 -7.83 4.06 45.61
C LEU A 497 -8.17 3.02 46.68
N HIS A 498 -9.15 3.32 47.51
CA HIS A 498 -9.70 2.39 48.49
C HIS A 498 -11.22 2.37 48.39
N GLY A 499 -11.82 1.18 48.35
CA GLY A 499 -13.27 1.02 48.34
C GLY A 499 -13.73 -0.30 47.76
N LYS A 500 -15.05 -0.52 47.82
CA LYS A 500 -15.72 -1.69 47.22
C LYS A 500 -16.32 -1.33 45.85
N TYR A 501 -16.72 -0.10 45.64
CA TYR A 501 -17.32 0.36 44.38
C TYR A 501 -16.44 1.39 43.72
N LEU A 502 -16.31 1.32 42.41
CA LEU A 502 -15.66 2.32 41.57
C LEU A 502 -16.66 2.80 40.52
N ARG A 503 -16.80 4.09 40.36
CA ARG A 503 -17.61 4.72 39.32
C ARG A 503 -16.74 5.49 38.35
N LEU A 504 -16.88 5.17 37.07
CA LEU A 504 -16.28 5.90 35.98
C LEU A 504 -17.32 6.87 35.39
N ASN A 505 -16.98 8.14 35.29
CA ASN A 505 -17.84 9.18 34.73
C ASN A 505 -17.21 9.71 33.44
N ALA A 506 -17.91 9.57 32.32
CA ALA A 506 -17.48 10.18 31.06
C ALA A 506 -17.71 11.70 31.15
N GLU A 507 -16.70 12.49 30.86
CA GLU A 507 -16.80 13.97 30.82
C GLU A 507 -17.00 14.49 29.39
N THR A 508 -16.81 13.62 28.41
CA THR A 508 -17.01 13.94 26.99
C THR A 508 -17.74 12.80 26.27
N ALA A 509 -18.61 13.13 25.33
CA ALA A 509 -19.17 12.14 24.43
C ALA A 509 -18.08 11.55 23.52
N GLY A 510 -18.14 10.24 23.24
CA GLY A 510 -17.13 9.56 22.45
C GLY A 510 -15.88 9.15 23.25
N LEU A 511 -15.92 9.16 24.59
CA LEU A 511 -14.90 8.54 25.44
C LEU A 511 -14.71 7.08 25.00
N ASN A 512 -13.51 6.72 24.62
CA ASN A 512 -13.22 5.38 24.10
C ASN A 512 -12.22 4.66 25.03
N LEU A 513 -12.74 3.76 25.86
CA LEU A 513 -11.97 2.89 26.72
C LEU A 513 -12.19 1.44 26.31
N PHE A 514 -11.10 0.73 25.99
CA PHE A 514 -11.18 -0.66 25.57
C PHE A 514 -11.30 -1.62 26.76
N GLU A 515 -10.58 -1.35 27.83
CA GLU A 515 -10.60 -2.19 29.03
C GLU A 515 -10.18 -1.41 30.26
N VAL A 516 -10.64 -1.85 31.43
CA VAL A 516 -10.24 -1.36 32.74
C VAL A 516 -9.84 -2.54 33.63
N ALA A 517 -8.90 -2.31 34.54
CA ALA A 517 -8.45 -3.30 35.52
C ALA A 517 -8.19 -2.61 36.88
N PHE A 518 -8.20 -3.41 37.95
CA PHE A 518 -8.05 -2.94 39.33
C PHE A 518 -6.98 -3.73 40.06
#